data_06829902b2452f0cc81e1cdb656253e4
#
_entry.id   06829902b2452f0cc81e1cdb656253e4
#
_cell.length_a   1.000
_cell.length_b   1.000
_cell.length_c   1.000
_cell.angle_alpha   90.00
_cell.angle_beta   90.00
_cell.angle_gamma   90.00
#
_symmetry.space_group_name_H-M   'P 1'
#
loop_
_entity.id
_entity.type
_entity.pdbx_description
1 polymer ?
#
loop_
_entity_poly.entity_id
_entity_poly.type
_entity_poly.pdbx_seq_one_letter_code
_entity_poly.pdbx_strand_id
1 'polypeptide(L)'
;KAIGYGMKGMKIDGNNILEVIRSVQQARDYAIKEQKPVLIEAITFRMRGHEEASGTKYVPKELFDEWALKDPLKSFQNFLIEESVLTEMEIADIRNIIKEYIDEELKEGFNSPEIVPISKNELNDLYAPANVNEEWLNTEGPPTDIKFIKAIQNGLYQSMKQHSNLILMGQD
;
A
#
# COMPACT_ATOMS: atom_id res chain seq x y z
N LYS A 1 12.05 -12.96 7.96
CA LYS A 1 11.89 -12.98 6.48
C LYS A 1 13.18 -12.56 5.77
N ALA A 2 13.85 -11.46 6.19
CA ALA A 2 15.07 -10.96 5.54
C ALA A 2 16.15 -12.06 5.34
N ILE A 3 16.42 -12.85 6.36
CA ILE A 3 17.41 -13.95 6.30
C ILE A 3 17.04 -14.96 5.20
N GLY A 4 15.76 -15.32 5.08
CA GLY A 4 15.29 -16.26 4.05
C GLY A 4 15.46 -15.76 2.62
N TYR A 5 15.57 -14.43 2.43
CA TYR A 5 15.86 -13.79 1.14
C TYR A 5 17.33 -13.42 0.98
N GLY A 6 18.21 -13.75 1.93
CA GLY A 6 19.62 -13.34 1.89
C GLY A 6 19.83 -11.84 2.03
N MET A 7 18.87 -11.12 2.60
CA MET A 7 18.92 -9.67 2.79
C MET A 7 19.35 -9.32 4.22
N LYS A 8 19.95 -8.14 4.38
CA LYS A 8 20.11 -7.53 5.70
C LYS A 8 18.73 -7.14 6.23
N GLY A 9 18.41 -7.55 7.46
CA GLY A 9 17.17 -7.20 8.15
C GLY A 9 17.42 -6.22 9.29
N MET A 10 16.49 -5.28 9.49
CA MET A 10 16.45 -4.37 10.63
C MET A 10 15.03 -4.39 11.20
N LYS A 11 14.90 -4.43 12.52
CA LYS A 11 13.62 -4.30 13.22
C LYS A 11 13.67 -3.03 14.07
N ILE A 12 12.70 -2.14 13.89
CA ILE A 12 12.71 -0.81 14.48
C ILE A 12 11.36 -0.45 15.10
N ASP A 13 11.33 0.50 16.00
CA ASP A 13 10.10 1.16 16.45
C ASP A 13 9.60 2.12 15.35
N GLY A 14 8.51 1.72 14.68
CA GLY A 14 7.90 2.51 13.61
C GLY A 14 7.17 3.77 14.10
N ASN A 15 6.94 3.91 15.41
CA ASN A 15 6.32 5.10 16.01
C ASN A 15 7.35 6.13 16.50
N ASN A 16 8.64 5.79 16.51
CA ASN A 16 9.70 6.72 16.86
C ASN A 16 10.35 7.30 15.59
N ILE A 17 9.96 8.52 15.21
CA ILE A 17 10.44 9.14 13.96
C ILE A 17 11.96 9.28 13.89
N LEU A 18 12.63 9.55 15.03
CA LEU A 18 14.09 9.69 15.06
C LEU A 18 14.79 8.34 14.81
N GLU A 19 14.22 7.25 15.33
CA GLU A 19 14.70 5.90 15.04
C GLU A 19 14.45 5.52 13.58
N VAL A 20 13.28 5.86 13.04
CA VAL A 20 12.94 5.63 11.63
C VAL A 20 13.94 6.35 10.72
N ILE A 21 14.17 7.65 10.92
CA ILE A 21 15.12 8.44 10.10
C ILE A 21 16.51 7.82 10.14
N ARG A 22 17.03 7.53 11.33
CA ARG A 22 18.36 6.95 11.51
C ARG A 22 18.48 5.60 10.82
N SER A 23 17.48 4.74 11.00
CA SER A 23 17.48 3.39 10.45
C SER A 23 17.35 3.36 8.94
N VAL A 24 16.50 4.22 8.37
CA VAL A 24 16.36 4.36 6.92
C VAL A 24 17.66 4.89 6.31
N GLN A 25 18.31 5.85 6.95
CA GLN A 25 19.60 6.37 6.48
C GLN A 25 20.68 5.28 6.50
N GLN A 26 20.78 4.51 7.59
CA GLN A 26 21.71 3.37 7.68
C GLN A 26 21.43 2.29 6.62
N ALA A 27 20.15 2.00 6.38
CA ALA A 27 19.76 1.05 5.33
C ALA A 27 20.13 1.54 3.94
N ARG A 28 19.87 2.83 3.64
CA ARG A 28 20.25 3.49 2.40
C ARG A 28 21.77 3.43 2.16
N ASP A 29 22.55 3.82 3.16
CA ASP A 29 24.01 3.86 3.05
C ASP A 29 24.59 2.44 2.83
N TYR A 30 24.03 1.46 3.53
CA TYR A 30 24.37 0.06 3.30
C TYR A 30 24.00 -0.40 1.87
N ALA A 31 22.78 -0.10 1.43
CA ALA A 31 22.32 -0.52 0.11
C ALA A 31 23.17 0.06 -1.01
N ILE A 32 23.58 1.33 -0.89
CA ILE A 32 24.46 1.99 -1.86
C ILE A 32 25.87 1.39 -1.82
N LYS A 33 26.44 1.22 -0.63
CA LYS A 33 27.79 0.73 -0.47
C LYS A 33 27.96 -0.73 -0.90
N GLU A 34 27.04 -1.58 -0.45
CA GLU A 34 27.13 -3.03 -0.66
C GLU A 34 26.38 -3.51 -1.92
N GLN A 35 25.67 -2.61 -2.62
CA GLN A 35 24.81 -2.91 -3.77
C GLN A 35 23.83 -4.05 -3.47
N LYS A 36 23.25 -4.03 -2.26
CA LYS A 36 22.34 -5.06 -1.74
C LYS A 36 21.11 -4.44 -1.11
N PRO A 37 19.95 -5.09 -1.22
CA PRO A 37 18.73 -4.63 -0.57
C PRO A 37 18.78 -4.78 0.96
N VAL A 38 17.97 -3.96 1.64
CA VAL A 38 17.73 -4.05 3.08
C VAL A 38 16.24 -4.16 3.33
N LEU A 39 15.82 -5.04 4.22
CA LEU A 39 14.44 -5.17 4.66
C LEU A 39 14.31 -4.55 6.06
N ILE A 40 13.47 -3.52 6.18
CA ILE A 40 13.17 -2.86 7.46
C ILE A 40 11.77 -3.32 7.90
N GLU A 41 11.68 -3.87 9.10
CA GLU A 41 10.43 -4.18 9.79
C GLU A 41 10.14 -3.07 10.81
N ALA A 42 9.25 -2.15 10.47
CA ALA A 42 8.81 -1.09 11.37
C ALA A 42 7.61 -1.60 12.20
N ILE A 43 7.78 -1.69 13.51
CA ILE A 43 6.71 -2.10 14.42
C ILE A 43 5.82 -0.89 14.68
N THR A 44 4.55 -1.02 14.34
CA THR A 44 3.54 0.01 14.53
C THR A 44 2.16 -0.64 14.69
N PHE A 45 1.14 0.19 14.96
CA PHE A 45 -0.23 -0.26 15.11
C PHE A 45 -1.18 0.66 14.34
N ARG A 46 -2.09 0.07 13.58
CA ARG A 46 -3.12 0.82 12.86
C ARG A 46 -4.33 1.07 13.76
N MET A 47 -4.52 2.33 14.17
CA MET A 47 -5.61 2.74 15.05
C MET A 47 -6.99 2.74 14.38
N ARG A 48 -7.06 2.73 13.06
CA ARG A 48 -8.32 2.73 12.31
C ARG A 48 -8.52 1.42 11.57
N GLY A 49 -9.75 1.14 11.16
CA GLY A 49 -10.07 -0.01 10.33
C GLY A 49 -9.39 0.03 8.95
N HIS A 50 -9.66 -0.97 8.13
CA HIS A 50 -9.14 -1.04 6.76
C HIS A 50 -9.53 0.20 5.94
N GLU A 51 -10.75 0.63 6.10
CA GLU A 51 -11.35 1.85 5.57
C GLU A 51 -12.24 2.50 6.64
N GLU A 52 -12.71 3.71 6.42
CA GLU A 52 -13.56 4.43 7.41
C GLU A 52 -14.86 3.67 7.73
N ALA A 53 -15.42 2.93 6.76
CA ALA A 53 -16.64 2.12 6.97
C ALA A 53 -16.37 0.79 7.69
N SER A 54 -15.12 0.35 7.71
CA SER A 54 -14.72 -0.95 8.29
C SER A 54 -14.58 -0.88 9.77
N GLY A 55 -15.29 -1.02 10.66
CA GLY A 55 -15.05 -0.94 12.10
C GLY A 55 -13.81 -1.72 12.59
N THR A 56 -13.52 -1.58 13.86
CA THR A 56 -12.37 -2.21 14.54
C THR A 56 -12.79 -3.23 15.60
N LYS A 57 -14.02 -3.73 15.56
CA LYS A 57 -14.61 -4.61 16.59
C LYS A 57 -13.84 -5.91 16.84
N TYR A 58 -13.05 -6.34 15.87
CA TYR A 58 -12.23 -7.56 15.94
C TYR A 58 -10.90 -7.35 16.69
N VAL A 59 -10.54 -6.09 17.01
CA VAL A 59 -9.30 -5.76 17.72
C VAL A 59 -9.62 -5.55 19.20
N PRO A 60 -8.89 -6.15 20.14
CA PRO A 60 -9.05 -5.91 21.57
C PRO A 60 -8.87 -4.44 21.93
N LYS A 61 -9.75 -3.92 22.80
CA LYS A 61 -9.73 -2.50 23.19
C LYS A 61 -8.43 -2.11 23.89
N GLU A 62 -7.88 -3.01 24.66
CA GLU A 62 -6.65 -2.83 25.43
C GLU A 62 -5.46 -2.50 24.53
N LEU A 63 -5.43 -3.02 23.30
CA LEU A 63 -4.40 -2.69 22.32
C LEU A 63 -4.51 -1.26 21.84
N PHE A 64 -5.72 -0.74 21.66
CA PHE A 64 -5.90 0.68 21.32
C PHE A 64 -5.42 1.59 22.44
N ASP A 65 -5.74 1.25 23.68
CA ASP A 65 -5.34 2.05 24.86
C ASP A 65 -3.82 2.03 25.01
N GLU A 66 -3.17 0.88 24.82
CA GLU A 66 -1.70 0.76 24.83
C GLU A 66 -1.05 1.60 23.72
N TRP A 67 -1.51 1.44 22.48
CA TRP A 67 -0.88 2.08 21.33
C TRP A 67 -1.20 3.57 21.21
N ALA A 68 -2.29 4.04 21.80
CA ALA A 68 -2.59 5.47 21.90
C ALA A 68 -1.52 6.24 22.69
N LEU A 69 -0.87 5.59 23.66
CA LEU A 69 0.25 6.16 24.42
C LEU A 69 1.53 6.28 23.59
N LYS A 70 1.61 5.52 22.49
CA LYS A 70 2.74 5.46 21.56
C LYS A 70 2.42 6.17 20.23
N ASP A 71 1.42 7.05 20.21
CA ASP A 71 1.07 7.84 19.01
C ASP A 71 2.30 8.61 18.52
N PRO A 72 2.76 8.41 17.27
CA PRO A 72 4.02 8.97 16.79
C PRO A 72 4.00 10.50 16.72
N LEU A 73 2.84 11.08 16.36
CA LEU A 73 2.70 12.52 16.22
C LEU A 73 2.74 13.20 17.60
N LYS A 74 1.97 12.67 18.55
CA LYS A 74 1.90 13.20 19.91
C LYS A 74 3.23 13.03 20.65
N SER A 75 3.87 11.87 20.52
CA SER A 75 5.15 11.58 21.16
C SER A 75 6.25 12.50 20.64
N PHE A 76 6.30 12.72 19.32
CA PHE A 76 7.28 13.62 18.74
C PHE A 76 7.02 15.10 19.09
N GLN A 77 5.76 15.52 19.13
CA GLN A 77 5.37 16.86 19.58
C GLN A 77 5.85 17.10 21.01
N ASN A 78 5.58 16.17 21.95
CA ASN A 78 6.02 16.28 23.33
C ASN A 78 7.54 16.36 23.42
N PHE A 79 8.26 15.50 22.68
CA PHE A 79 9.71 15.53 22.60
C PHE A 79 10.24 16.90 22.14
N LEU A 80 9.66 17.52 21.12
CA LEU A 80 10.10 18.83 20.63
C LEU A 80 9.88 19.94 21.66
N ILE A 81 8.82 19.85 22.46
CA ILE A 81 8.55 20.80 23.56
C ILE A 81 9.55 20.57 24.71
N GLU A 82 9.74 19.34 25.15
CA GLU A 82 10.65 18.97 26.24
C GLU A 82 12.10 19.38 25.95
N GLU A 83 12.53 19.18 24.70
CA GLU A 83 13.86 19.60 24.23
C GLU A 83 13.96 21.10 23.88
N SER A 84 12.89 21.87 24.12
CA SER A 84 12.82 23.31 23.85
C SER A 84 13.12 23.67 22.37
N VAL A 85 12.83 22.78 21.44
CA VAL A 85 12.97 23.01 20.00
C VAL A 85 11.78 23.80 19.46
N LEU A 86 10.57 23.51 19.96
CA LEU A 86 9.34 24.23 19.63
C LEU A 86 8.54 24.52 20.91
N THR A 87 7.78 25.60 20.88
CA THR A 87 6.77 25.94 21.87
C THR A 87 5.40 25.42 21.46
N GLU A 88 4.46 25.33 22.39
CA GLU A 88 3.07 24.97 22.09
C GLU A 88 2.42 25.96 21.09
N MET A 89 2.79 27.24 21.17
CA MET A 89 2.30 28.27 20.26
C MET A 89 2.79 28.04 18.83
N GLU A 90 4.07 27.77 18.63
CA GLU A 90 4.64 27.47 17.32
C GLU A 90 4.04 26.18 16.71
N ILE A 91 3.73 25.18 17.53
CA ILE A 91 3.04 23.97 17.09
C ILE A 91 1.61 24.27 16.62
N ALA A 92 0.91 25.16 17.35
CA ALA A 92 -0.43 25.60 16.95
C ALA A 92 -0.38 26.39 15.63
N ASP A 93 0.62 27.26 15.47
CA ASP A 93 0.82 28.03 14.23
C ASP A 93 1.12 27.11 13.04
N ILE A 94 1.99 26.11 13.20
CA ILE A 94 2.28 25.10 12.17
C ILE A 94 0.99 24.37 11.73
N ARG A 95 0.15 23.98 12.71
CA ARG A 95 -1.12 23.30 12.40
C ARG A 95 -2.08 24.21 11.63
N ASN A 96 -2.14 25.50 11.98
CA ASN A 96 -2.97 26.46 11.27
C ASN A 96 -2.48 26.67 9.83
N ILE A 97 -1.17 26.84 9.63
CA ILE A 97 -0.57 26.97 8.29
C ILE A 97 -0.88 25.73 7.44
N ILE A 98 -0.72 24.53 7.99
CA ILE A 98 -1.03 23.30 7.25
C ILE A 98 -2.52 23.22 6.90
N LYS A 99 -3.41 23.63 7.81
CA LYS A 99 -4.84 23.65 7.56
C LYS A 99 -5.20 24.64 6.45
N GLU A 100 -4.68 25.85 6.51
CA GLU A 100 -4.90 26.86 5.47
C GLU A 100 -4.41 26.36 4.10
N TYR A 101 -3.23 25.76 4.05
CA TYR A 101 -2.70 25.17 2.84
C TYR A 101 -3.62 24.08 2.27
N ILE A 102 -4.11 23.16 3.12
CA ILE A 102 -5.05 22.11 2.70
C ILE A 102 -6.35 22.74 2.17
N ASP A 103 -6.90 23.77 2.84
CA ASP A 103 -8.12 24.43 2.44
C ASP A 103 -7.96 25.15 1.08
N GLU A 104 -6.78 25.70 0.78
CA GLU A 104 -6.46 26.30 -0.51
C GLU A 104 -6.38 25.26 -1.62
N GLU A 105 -5.62 24.18 -1.42
CA GLU A 105 -5.49 23.08 -2.39
C GLU A 105 -6.85 22.40 -2.67
N LEU A 106 -7.69 22.24 -1.65
CA LEU A 106 -9.04 21.73 -1.83
C LEU A 106 -9.88 22.65 -2.72
N LYS A 107 -9.78 23.99 -2.55
CA LYS A 107 -10.50 24.94 -3.42
C LYS A 107 -10.06 24.82 -4.87
N GLU A 108 -8.76 24.66 -5.12
CA GLU A 108 -8.24 24.45 -6.46
C GLU A 108 -8.78 23.14 -7.06
N GLY A 109 -8.76 22.04 -6.28
CA GLY A 109 -9.33 20.76 -6.70
C GLY A 109 -10.81 20.85 -7.05
N PHE A 110 -11.62 21.49 -6.20
CA PHE A 110 -13.05 21.66 -6.46
C PHE A 110 -13.39 22.61 -7.61
N ASN A 111 -12.52 23.58 -7.91
CA ASN A 111 -12.68 24.51 -9.03
C ASN A 111 -12.09 23.97 -10.35
N SER A 112 -11.43 22.82 -10.32
CA SER A 112 -10.88 22.21 -11.52
C SER A 112 -12.01 21.83 -12.51
N PRO A 113 -11.77 21.89 -13.83
CA PRO A 113 -12.75 21.49 -14.82
C PRO A 113 -13.17 20.02 -14.62
N GLU A 114 -14.46 19.76 -14.85
CA GLU A 114 -14.98 18.41 -14.81
C GLU A 114 -14.25 17.52 -15.84
N ILE A 115 -13.81 16.33 -15.40
CA ILE A 115 -13.12 15.40 -16.30
C ILE A 115 -14.14 14.84 -17.29
N VAL A 116 -13.94 15.14 -18.57
CA VAL A 116 -14.73 14.57 -19.65
C VAL A 116 -14.04 13.28 -20.13
N PRO A 117 -14.63 12.11 -19.86
CA PRO A 117 -14.04 10.86 -20.30
C PRO A 117 -14.06 10.75 -21.84
N ILE A 118 -12.93 10.37 -22.42
CA ILE A 118 -12.81 10.08 -23.83
C ILE A 118 -12.67 8.56 -23.98
N SER A 119 -13.78 7.86 -24.11
CA SER A 119 -13.82 6.40 -24.12
C SER A 119 -12.82 5.76 -25.10
N LYS A 120 -12.56 6.40 -26.23
CA LYS A 120 -11.58 5.91 -27.20
C LYS A 120 -10.16 5.89 -26.63
N ASN A 121 -9.78 6.93 -25.88
CA ASN A 121 -8.44 7.01 -25.29
C ASN A 121 -8.31 5.99 -24.16
N GLU A 122 -9.33 5.90 -23.31
CA GLU A 122 -9.35 4.97 -22.20
C GLU A 122 -9.26 3.52 -22.65
N LEU A 123 -10.02 3.14 -23.70
CA LEU A 123 -9.95 1.80 -24.28
C LEU A 123 -8.59 1.51 -24.92
N ASN A 124 -7.97 2.49 -25.55
CA ASN A 124 -6.65 2.32 -26.17
C ASN A 124 -5.52 2.19 -25.14
N ASP A 125 -5.69 2.78 -23.95
CA ASP A 125 -4.69 2.74 -22.88
C ASP A 125 -4.77 1.48 -22.00
N LEU A 126 -5.83 0.67 -22.16
CA LEU A 126 -5.99 -0.57 -21.37
C LEU A 126 -4.96 -1.64 -21.69
N TYR A 127 -4.60 -1.78 -22.96
CA TYR A 127 -3.70 -2.82 -23.44
C TYR A 127 -2.69 -2.26 -24.43
N ALA A 128 -1.48 -2.76 -24.40
CA ALA A 128 -0.53 -2.51 -25.46
C ALA A 128 -1.09 -3.03 -26.80
N PRO A 129 -0.79 -2.36 -27.93
CA PRO A 129 -1.16 -2.89 -29.25
C PRO A 129 -0.61 -4.32 -29.40
N ALA A 130 -1.49 -5.27 -29.52
CA ALA A 130 -1.12 -6.67 -29.71
C ALA A 130 -1.39 -7.07 -31.16
N ASN A 131 -0.41 -7.69 -31.80
CA ASN A 131 -0.65 -8.44 -33.02
C ASN A 131 -1.31 -9.77 -32.62
N VAL A 132 -2.62 -9.75 -32.47
CA VAL A 132 -3.37 -10.97 -32.20
C VAL A 132 -3.54 -11.68 -33.54
N ASN A 133 -2.79 -12.76 -33.78
CA ASN A 133 -3.20 -13.75 -34.74
C ASN A 133 -4.45 -14.44 -34.14
N GLU A 134 -5.62 -14.06 -34.61
CA GLU A 134 -6.89 -14.71 -34.25
C GLU A 134 -6.95 -16.10 -34.88
N GLU A 135 -6.09 -17.00 -34.44
CA GLU A 135 -6.33 -18.42 -34.65
C GLU A 135 -7.37 -18.87 -33.61
N TRP A 136 -8.61 -18.81 -34.00
CA TRP A 136 -9.69 -19.43 -33.23
C TRP A 136 -9.38 -20.91 -33.12
N LEU A 137 -9.11 -21.40 -31.94
CA LEU A 137 -8.99 -22.82 -31.68
C LEU A 137 -10.30 -23.48 -32.08
N ASN A 138 -10.28 -24.31 -33.15
CA ASN A 138 -11.41 -25.14 -33.50
C ASN A 138 -11.70 -26.08 -32.32
N THR A 139 -12.75 -25.79 -31.59
CA THR A 139 -13.22 -26.65 -30.52
C THR A 139 -13.94 -27.85 -31.13
N GLU A 140 -13.34 -29.03 -31.02
CA GLU A 140 -13.99 -30.27 -31.38
C GLU A 140 -15.05 -30.62 -30.30
N GLY A 141 -16.29 -30.74 -30.70
CA GLY A 141 -17.39 -31.18 -29.86
C GLY A 141 -18.58 -30.20 -29.78
N PRO A 142 -19.73 -30.66 -29.33
CA PRO A 142 -20.91 -29.82 -29.20
C PRO A 142 -20.71 -28.77 -28.08
N PRO A 143 -21.23 -27.55 -28.28
CA PRO A 143 -21.19 -26.53 -27.24
C PRO A 143 -21.93 -26.97 -25.97
N THR A 144 -21.41 -26.67 -24.81
CA THR A 144 -22.01 -27.01 -23.52
C THR A 144 -22.40 -25.74 -22.79
N ASP A 145 -23.65 -25.62 -22.40
CA ASP A 145 -24.12 -24.49 -21.58
C ASP A 145 -23.63 -24.63 -20.14
N ILE A 146 -22.69 -23.81 -19.75
CA ILE A 146 -22.18 -23.74 -18.39
C ILE A 146 -22.06 -22.29 -17.91
N LYS A 147 -22.10 -22.07 -16.59
CA LYS A 147 -21.86 -20.74 -16.03
C LYS A 147 -20.43 -20.30 -16.35
N PHE A 148 -20.22 -19.01 -16.67
CA PHE A 148 -18.92 -18.46 -17.02
C PHE A 148 -17.84 -18.77 -15.95
N ILE A 149 -18.16 -18.62 -14.67
CA ILE A 149 -17.24 -19.00 -13.58
C ILE A 149 -16.82 -20.48 -13.63
N LYS A 150 -17.74 -21.37 -14.07
CA LYS A 150 -17.42 -22.79 -14.22
C LYS A 150 -16.53 -23.06 -15.43
N ALA A 151 -16.69 -22.28 -16.51
CA ALA A 151 -15.79 -22.35 -17.66
C ALA A 151 -14.37 -21.94 -17.26
N ILE A 152 -14.21 -20.85 -16.50
CA ILE A 152 -12.90 -20.41 -15.97
C ILE A 152 -12.28 -21.52 -15.09
N GLN A 153 -13.04 -22.06 -14.15
CA GLN A 153 -12.58 -23.15 -13.27
C GLN A 153 -12.09 -24.36 -14.07
N ASN A 154 -12.86 -24.77 -15.08
CA ASN A 154 -12.51 -25.89 -15.93
C ASN A 154 -11.24 -25.61 -16.75
N GLY A 155 -11.10 -24.41 -17.31
CA GLY A 155 -9.91 -24.00 -18.06
C GLY A 155 -8.66 -24.02 -17.19
N LEU A 156 -8.73 -23.46 -15.98
CA LEU A 156 -7.61 -23.50 -15.01
C LEU A 156 -7.25 -24.93 -14.61
N TYR A 157 -8.26 -25.78 -14.36
CA TYR A 157 -8.02 -27.18 -14.01
C TYR A 157 -7.34 -27.96 -15.14
N GLN A 158 -7.79 -27.75 -16.39
CA GLN A 158 -7.16 -28.38 -17.55
C GLN A 158 -5.72 -27.91 -17.76
N SER A 159 -5.48 -26.58 -17.63
CA SER A 159 -4.15 -26.02 -17.73
C SER A 159 -3.18 -26.59 -16.68
N MET A 160 -3.64 -26.71 -15.43
CA MET A 160 -2.83 -27.33 -14.36
C MET A 160 -2.56 -28.81 -14.59
N LYS A 161 -3.45 -29.53 -15.27
CA LYS A 161 -3.20 -30.91 -15.68
C LYS A 161 -2.17 -31.05 -16.81
N GLN A 162 -2.18 -30.10 -17.73
CA GLN A 162 -1.30 -30.12 -18.91
C GLN A 162 0.11 -29.61 -18.60
N HIS A 163 0.21 -28.67 -17.66
CA HIS A 163 1.46 -27.96 -17.35
C HIS A 163 1.87 -28.21 -15.90
N SER A 164 2.78 -29.13 -15.67
CA SER A 164 3.24 -29.51 -14.33
C SER A 164 3.96 -28.38 -13.55
N ASN A 165 4.40 -27.35 -14.26
CA ASN A 165 5.08 -26.17 -13.71
C ASN A 165 4.13 -24.96 -13.51
N LEU A 166 2.83 -25.12 -13.78
CA LEU A 166 1.85 -24.05 -13.60
C LEU A 166 1.53 -23.89 -12.10
N ILE A 167 1.71 -22.69 -11.60
CA ILE A 167 1.34 -22.30 -10.22
C ILE A 167 0.26 -21.24 -10.33
N LEU A 168 -0.84 -21.45 -9.60
CA LEU A 168 -1.93 -20.49 -9.49
C LEU A 168 -1.72 -19.70 -8.21
N MET A 169 -1.63 -18.38 -8.35
CA MET A 169 -1.51 -17.45 -7.22
C MET A 169 -2.58 -16.39 -7.35
N GLY A 170 -3.12 -15.95 -6.21
CA GLY A 170 -4.10 -14.90 -6.14
C GLY A 170 -4.18 -14.31 -4.75
N GLN A 171 -4.99 -13.29 -4.63
CA GLN A 171 -5.36 -12.66 -3.38
C GLN A 171 -6.89 -12.74 -3.28
N ASP A 172 -7.40 -12.94 -2.07
CA ASP A 172 -8.83 -13.01 -1.73
C ASP A 172 -9.66 -11.82 -2.21
#